data_6cea0dc2f686ab806bb06343203e329e
#
_entry.id   6cea0dc2f686ab806bb06343203e329e
#
_cell.length_a   1.000
_cell.length_b   1.000
_cell.length_c   1.000
_cell.angle_alpha   90.00
_cell.angle_beta   90.00
_cell.angle_gamma   90.00
#
_symmetry.space_group_name_H-M   'P 1'
#
loop_
_entity.id
_entity.type
_entity.pdbx_description
1 polymer ?
#
loop_
_entity_poly.entity_id
_entity_poly.type
_entity_poly.pdbx_seq_one_letter_code
_entity_poly.pdbx_strand_id
1 'polypeptide(L)'
;MIELLCYEPGIYAVDAGYLRPQLAAIYLLVEGGRVAVVDTASNACLPRVLDALRSLGLPPASVDYVFLTHVHLDHAGGAGAMMQTFPEARLVVHPRGARHMADPAPLFAAVQAVYGADAAERLYGELVPVPAERILAADDGHTLDL
;
A
#
# COMPACT_ATOMS: atom_id res chain seq x y z
N MET A 1 10.63 -8.35 -16.30
CA MET A 1 10.06 -7.00 -16.44
C MET A 1 8.61 -7.07 -15.99
N ILE A 2 8.19 -6.15 -15.16
CA ILE A 2 6.79 -6.14 -14.71
C ILE A 2 5.89 -5.53 -15.78
N GLU A 3 4.70 -6.08 -15.96
CA GLU A 3 3.69 -5.53 -16.85
C GLU A 3 2.95 -4.40 -16.13
N LEU A 4 2.92 -3.21 -16.74
CA LEU A 4 2.15 -2.06 -16.29
C LEU A 4 1.00 -1.82 -17.25
N LEU A 5 -0.22 -1.83 -16.74
CA LEU A 5 -1.38 -1.39 -17.51
C LEU A 5 -1.51 0.13 -17.38
N CYS A 6 -1.44 0.84 -18.49
CA CYS A 6 -1.67 2.28 -18.53
C CYS A 6 -3.12 2.53 -18.97
N TYR A 7 -3.94 3.10 -18.09
CA TYR A 7 -5.32 3.46 -18.40
C TYR A 7 -5.41 4.83 -19.07
N GLU A 8 -4.69 5.78 -18.49
CA GLU A 8 -4.55 7.14 -18.99
C GLU A 8 -3.13 7.63 -18.66
N PRO A 9 -2.63 8.70 -19.31
CA PRO A 9 -1.35 9.27 -18.92
C PRO A 9 -1.30 9.57 -17.41
N GLY A 10 -0.35 8.98 -16.72
CA GLY A 10 -0.19 9.12 -15.28
C GLY A 10 -1.00 8.15 -14.43
N ILE A 11 -1.84 7.28 -15.01
CA ILE A 11 -2.61 6.28 -14.25
C ILE A 11 -2.21 4.87 -14.67
N TYR A 12 -1.52 4.18 -13.77
CA TYR A 12 -1.01 2.84 -14.00
C TYR A 12 -1.56 1.84 -13.01
N ALA A 13 -1.76 0.61 -13.44
CA ALA A 13 -2.03 -0.51 -12.56
C ALA A 13 -0.96 -1.59 -12.72
N VAL A 14 -0.58 -2.18 -11.61
CA VAL A 14 0.28 -3.34 -11.56
C VAL A 14 -0.45 -4.49 -10.87
N ASP A 15 -0.36 -5.68 -11.46
CA ASP A 15 -0.83 -6.88 -10.77
C ASP A 15 -0.03 -7.06 -9.48
N ALA A 16 -0.71 -7.06 -8.36
CA ALA A 16 -0.08 -7.24 -7.05
C ALA A 16 0.58 -8.61 -6.90
N GLY A 17 0.15 -9.61 -7.68
CA GLY A 17 0.59 -10.99 -7.51
C GLY A 17 0.14 -11.60 -6.18
N TYR A 18 -0.90 -11.04 -5.58
CA TYR A 18 -1.46 -11.51 -4.32
C TYR A 18 -2.19 -12.83 -4.52
N LEU A 19 -1.73 -13.88 -3.88
CA LEU A 19 -2.21 -15.26 -3.96
C LEU A 19 -2.14 -15.87 -5.36
N ARG A 20 -2.60 -15.20 -6.38
CA ARG A 20 -2.59 -15.62 -7.78
C ARG A 20 -2.58 -14.40 -8.70
N PRO A 21 -2.17 -14.57 -9.97
CA PRO A 21 -2.21 -13.48 -10.94
C PRO A 21 -3.61 -12.87 -11.09
N GLN A 22 -3.65 -11.55 -11.24
CA GLN A 22 -4.85 -10.76 -11.52
C GLN A 22 -5.95 -10.86 -10.46
N LEU A 23 -5.60 -11.19 -9.20
CA LEU A 23 -6.55 -11.17 -8.10
C LEU A 23 -6.69 -9.79 -7.46
N ALA A 24 -5.58 -9.07 -7.35
CA ALA A 24 -5.54 -7.73 -6.77
C ALA A 24 -4.61 -6.83 -7.58
N ALA A 25 -4.93 -5.55 -7.67
CA ALA A 25 -4.12 -4.54 -8.32
C ALA A 25 -3.65 -3.48 -7.32
N ILE A 26 -2.48 -2.93 -7.59
CA ILE A 26 -1.97 -1.74 -6.94
C ILE A 26 -1.91 -0.66 -8.01
N TYR A 27 -2.42 0.53 -7.71
CA TYR A 27 -2.41 1.64 -8.66
C TYR A 27 -1.30 2.64 -8.33
N LEU A 28 -0.73 3.21 -9.39
CA LEU A 28 0.24 4.30 -9.31
C LEU A 28 -0.36 5.50 -10.05
N LEU A 29 -0.53 6.59 -9.32
CA LEU A 29 -0.89 7.89 -9.89
C LEU A 29 0.40 8.71 -9.98
N VAL A 30 0.74 9.15 -11.19
CA VAL A 30 2.01 9.83 -11.46
C VAL A 30 1.72 11.19 -12.10
N GLU A 31 2.20 12.24 -11.47
CA GLU A 31 2.12 13.61 -11.99
C GLU A 31 3.43 14.33 -11.69
N GLY A 32 4.01 14.97 -12.72
CA GLY A 32 5.23 15.78 -12.55
C GLY A 32 6.42 15.05 -11.92
N GLY A 33 6.50 13.72 -12.07
CA GLY A 33 7.55 12.91 -11.44
C GLY A 33 7.28 12.56 -9.97
N ARG A 34 6.10 12.89 -9.45
CA ARG A 34 5.65 12.51 -8.11
C ARG A 34 4.63 11.36 -8.21
N VAL A 35 4.51 10.58 -7.16
CA VAL A 35 3.71 9.34 -7.17
C VAL A 35 2.83 9.24 -5.94
N ALA A 36 1.57 8.84 -6.16
CA ALA A 36 0.73 8.26 -5.12
C ALA A 36 0.50 6.78 -5.44
N VAL A 37 0.75 5.91 -4.47
CA VAL A 37 0.48 4.48 -4.55
C VAL A 37 -0.86 4.21 -3.88
N VAL A 38 -1.79 3.56 -4.58
CA VAL A 38 -3.13 3.24 -4.07
C VAL A 38 -3.22 1.76 -3.77
N ASP A 39 -3.47 1.45 -2.52
CA ASP A 39 -3.43 0.13 -1.91
C ASP A 39 -2.03 -0.52 -1.93
N THR A 40 -1.84 -1.55 -1.15
CA THR A 40 -0.52 -2.16 -0.95
C THR A 40 -0.52 -3.67 -1.12
N ALA A 41 -1.69 -4.30 -1.09
CA ALA A 41 -1.81 -5.73 -0.91
C ALA A 41 -1.01 -6.20 0.32
N SER A 42 -0.26 -7.29 0.24
CA SER A 42 0.58 -7.77 1.34
C SER A 42 2.04 -7.30 1.22
N ASN A 43 2.84 -7.52 2.25
CA ASN A 43 4.28 -7.22 2.24
C ASN A 43 5.00 -7.87 1.04
N ALA A 44 4.59 -9.08 0.65
CA ALA A 44 5.18 -9.80 -0.48
C ALA A 44 4.99 -9.10 -1.83
N CYS A 45 4.08 -8.13 -1.90
CA CYS A 45 3.77 -7.39 -3.14
C CYS A 45 4.66 -6.16 -3.34
N LEU A 46 5.37 -5.71 -2.32
CA LEU A 46 6.26 -4.53 -2.39
C LEU A 46 7.28 -4.58 -3.53
N PRO A 47 7.97 -5.71 -3.81
CA PRO A 47 8.92 -5.77 -4.93
C PRO A 47 8.30 -5.40 -6.28
N ARG A 48 7.02 -5.73 -6.50
CA ARG A 48 6.31 -5.38 -7.74
C ARG A 48 6.11 -3.88 -7.88
N VAL A 49 5.83 -3.18 -6.79
CA VAL A 49 5.73 -1.71 -6.78
C VAL A 49 7.08 -1.08 -7.09
N LEU A 50 8.15 -1.60 -6.50
CA LEU A 50 9.51 -1.13 -6.79
C LEU A 50 9.90 -1.35 -8.25
N ASP A 51 9.55 -2.49 -8.82
CA ASP A 51 9.79 -2.78 -10.24
C ASP A 51 8.97 -1.85 -11.14
N ALA A 52 7.73 -1.56 -10.76
CA ALA A 52 6.88 -0.60 -11.47
C ALA A 52 7.49 0.81 -11.47
N LEU A 53 7.91 1.30 -10.31
CA LEU A 53 8.60 2.59 -10.21
C LEU A 53 9.86 2.63 -11.06
N ARG A 54 10.67 1.57 -11.02
CA ARG A 54 11.88 1.44 -11.83
C ARG A 54 11.56 1.49 -13.32
N SER A 55 10.51 0.80 -13.76
CA SER A 55 10.07 0.81 -15.15
C SER A 55 9.64 2.20 -15.63
N LEU A 56 9.15 3.03 -14.72
CA LEU A 56 8.76 4.42 -14.97
C LEU A 56 9.93 5.41 -14.79
N GLY A 57 11.11 4.92 -14.41
CA GLY A 57 12.29 5.78 -14.15
C GLY A 57 12.15 6.62 -12.88
N LEU A 58 11.34 6.19 -11.92
CA LEU A 58 11.01 6.93 -10.69
C LEU A 58 11.70 6.30 -9.48
N PRO A 59 12.43 7.08 -8.67
CA PRO A 59 13.03 6.57 -7.44
C PRO A 59 11.99 6.42 -6.31
N PRO A 60 12.25 5.61 -5.27
CA PRO A 60 11.38 5.50 -4.11
C PRO A 60 11.06 6.84 -3.42
N ALA A 61 12.00 7.79 -3.44
CA ALA A 61 11.79 9.13 -2.89
C ALA A 61 10.78 9.99 -3.66
N SER A 62 10.33 9.54 -4.85
CA SER A 62 9.27 10.23 -5.60
C SER A 62 7.88 9.94 -5.07
N VAL A 63 7.72 8.94 -4.20
CA VAL A 63 6.40 8.58 -3.64
C VAL A 63 6.05 9.54 -2.52
N ASP A 64 5.00 10.35 -2.74
CA ASP A 64 4.48 11.30 -1.77
C ASP A 64 3.41 10.71 -0.88
N TYR A 65 2.63 9.76 -1.41
CA TYR A 65 1.52 9.18 -0.69
C TYR A 65 1.43 7.68 -0.93
N VAL A 66 1.14 6.95 0.15
CA VAL A 66 0.57 5.61 0.11
C VAL A 66 -0.87 5.76 0.58
N PHE A 67 -1.81 5.53 -0.32
CA PHE A 67 -3.24 5.74 -0.08
C PHE A 67 -3.94 4.40 0.10
N LEU A 68 -4.66 4.22 1.20
CA LEU A 68 -5.45 3.02 1.45
C LEU A 68 -6.93 3.28 1.18
N THR A 69 -7.54 2.46 0.36
CA THR A 69 -8.99 2.48 0.14
C THR A 69 -9.72 2.05 1.41
N HIS A 70 -9.19 1.05 2.09
CA HIS A 70 -9.64 0.59 3.41
C HIS A 70 -8.53 -0.28 4.05
N VAL A 71 -8.76 -0.78 5.28
CA VAL A 71 -7.70 -1.41 6.07
C VAL A 71 -7.74 -2.94 6.10
N HIS A 72 -8.53 -3.60 5.27
CA HIS A 72 -8.40 -5.05 5.10
C HIS A 72 -7.00 -5.40 4.63
N LEU A 73 -6.43 -6.49 5.12
CA LEU A 73 -5.00 -6.79 4.93
C LEU A 73 -4.62 -7.17 3.51
N ASP A 74 -5.56 -7.57 2.68
CA ASP A 74 -5.34 -7.74 1.23
C ASP A 74 -5.18 -6.39 0.49
N HIS A 75 -5.47 -5.27 1.16
CA HIS A 75 -5.26 -3.91 0.67
C HIS A 75 -4.21 -3.14 1.48
N ALA A 76 -4.16 -3.35 2.80
CA ALA A 76 -3.33 -2.58 3.72
C ALA A 76 -2.18 -3.37 4.34
N GLY A 77 -2.07 -4.65 4.08
CA GLY A 77 -1.07 -5.51 4.71
C GLY A 77 0.37 -5.11 4.46
N GLY A 78 0.66 -4.50 3.32
CA GLY A 78 1.99 -4.00 2.96
C GLY A 78 2.27 -2.55 3.34
N ALA A 79 1.33 -1.86 3.99
CA ALA A 79 1.44 -0.42 4.26
C ALA A 79 2.71 -0.06 5.05
N GLY A 80 2.97 -0.76 6.14
CA GLY A 80 4.15 -0.48 6.98
C GLY A 80 5.46 -0.70 6.24
N ALA A 81 5.58 -1.78 5.47
CA ALA A 81 6.77 -2.06 4.66
C ALA A 81 6.97 -1.01 3.57
N MET A 82 5.88 -0.56 2.92
CA MET A 82 5.95 0.53 1.94
C MET A 82 6.40 1.84 2.59
N MET A 83 5.87 2.17 3.75
CA MET A 83 6.25 3.40 4.46
C MET A 83 7.72 3.38 4.91
N GLN A 84 8.29 2.22 5.24
CA GLN A 84 9.73 2.10 5.48
C GLN A 84 10.55 2.30 4.20
N THR A 85 10.01 1.90 3.06
CA THR A 85 10.71 1.95 1.76
C THR A 85 10.60 3.32 1.09
N PHE A 86 9.51 4.05 1.34
CA PHE A 86 9.22 5.35 0.74
C PHE A 86 9.41 6.46 1.78
N PRO A 87 10.63 7.04 1.90
CA PRO A 87 10.99 7.91 3.02
C PRO A 87 10.19 9.22 3.06
N GLU A 88 9.78 9.72 1.89
CA GLU A 88 9.04 10.99 1.77
C GLU A 88 7.52 10.80 1.86
N ALA A 89 7.05 9.55 1.84
CA ALA A 89 5.63 9.27 1.76
C ALA A 89 4.89 9.52 3.07
N ARG A 90 3.63 9.92 2.95
CA ARG A 90 2.64 9.91 4.02
C ARG A 90 1.59 8.85 3.72
N LEU A 91 1.16 8.13 4.76
CA LEU A 91 0.08 7.16 4.66
C LEU A 91 -1.25 7.90 4.77
N VAL A 92 -2.07 7.79 3.74
CA VAL A 92 -3.41 8.40 3.70
C VAL A 92 -4.45 7.33 3.93
N VAL A 93 -5.27 7.51 4.94
CA VAL A 93 -6.27 6.52 5.36
C VAL A 93 -7.45 7.21 6.03
N HIS A 94 -8.63 6.61 5.95
CA HIS A 94 -9.79 7.08 6.67
C HIS A 94 -9.51 7.15 8.19
N PRO A 95 -10.02 8.15 8.93
CA PRO A 95 -9.75 8.32 10.38
C PRO A 95 -9.99 7.06 11.21
N ARG A 96 -11.01 6.26 10.88
CA ARG A 96 -11.28 4.99 11.56
C ARG A 96 -10.19 3.93 11.34
N GLY A 97 -9.48 4.00 10.22
CA GLY A 97 -8.39 3.07 9.88
C GLY A 97 -7.04 3.47 10.46
N ALA A 98 -6.86 4.74 10.79
CA ALA A 98 -5.55 5.28 11.20
C ALA A 98 -4.95 4.52 12.40
N ARG A 99 -5.74 4.22 13.41
CA ARG A 99 -5.29 3.47 14.60
C ARG A 99 -4.78 2.07 14.28
N HIS A 100 -5.38 1.41 13.28
CA HIS A 100 -4.98 0.07 12.86
C HIS A 100 -3.66 0.05 12.11
N MET A 101 -3.31 1.17 11.49
CA MET A 101 -2.02 1.32 10.83
C MET A 101 -0.91 1.70 11.80
N ALA A 102 -1.23 2.50 12.82
CA ALA A 102 -0.29 2.83 13.89
C ALA A 102 0.00 1.64 14.82
N ASP A 103 -1.03 0.83 15.09
CA ASP A 103 -0.92 -0.41 15.86
C ASP A 103 -1.70 -1.53 15.15
N PRO A 104 -1.04 -2.31 14.28
CA PRO A 104 -1.70 -3.36 13.51
C PRO A 104 -1.93 -4.66 14.29
N ALA A 105 -1.44 -4.78 15.52
CA ALA A 105 -1.54 -6.03 16.28
C ALA A 105 -2.97 -6.52 16.51
N PRO A 106 -3.96 -5.66 16.88
CA PRO A 106 -5.34 -6.09 17.02
C PRO A 106 -5.96 -6.57 15.70
N LEU A 107 -5.62 -5.90 14.59
CA LEU A 107 -6.09 -6.28 13.26
C LEU A 107 -5.53 -7.65 12.84
N PHE A 108 -4.25 -7.88 13.08
CA PHE A 108 -3.61 -9.16 12.79
C PHE A 108 -4.20 -10.29 13.66
N ALA A 109 -4.44 -10.03 14.95
CA ALA A 109 -5.08 -10.99 15.84
C ALA A 109 -6.49 -11.38 15.35
N ALA A 110 -7.27 -10.43 14.84
CA ALA A 110 -8.57 -10.71 14.23
C ALA A 110 -8.46 -11.60 12.98
N VAL A 111 -7.47 -11.37 12.15
CA VAL A 111 -7.20 -12.21 10.96
C VAL A 111 -6.76 -13.61 11.37
N GLN A 112 -5.90 -13.74 12.38
CA GLN A 112 -5.51 -15.03 12.94
C GLN A 112 -6.70 -15.82 13.49
N ALA A 113 -7.67 -15.14 14.11
CA ALA A 113 -8.89 -15.78 14.63
C ALA A 113 -9.75 -16.38 13.49
N VAL A 114 -9.73 -15.78 12.31
CA VAL A 114 -10.50 -16.24 11.13
C VAL A 114 -9.77 -17.34 10.35
N TYR A 115 -8.49 -17.14 10.06
CA TYR A 115 -7.71 -18.01 9.15
C TYR A 115 -6.78 -18.98 9.88
N GLY A 116 -6.54 -18.78 11.17
CA GLY A 116 -5.49 -19.46 11.93
C GLY A 116 -4.15 -18.74 11.83
N ALA A 117 -3.29 -18.97 12.85
CA ALA A 117 -2.00 -18.29 12.96
C ALA A 117 -1.07 -18.55 11.76
N ASP A 118 -0.97 -19.81 11.34
CA ASP A 118 -0.07 -20.20 10.24
C ASP A 118 -0.50 -19.61 8.89
N ALA A 119 -1.81 -19.62 8.61
CA ALA A 119 -2.35 -19.06 7.39
C ALA A 119 -2.21 -17.53 7.37
N ALA A 120 -2.47 -16.86 8.48
CA ALA A 120 -2.31 -15.41 8.60
C ALA A 120 -0.85 -14.99 8.38
N GLU A 121 0.11 -15.71 8.94
CA GLU A 121 1.53 -15.45 8.76
C GLU A 121 1.98 -15.69 7.31
N ARG A 122 1.53 -16.76 6.68
CA ARG A 122 1.84 -17.03 5.26
C ARG A 122 1.27 -15.96 4.33
N LEU A 123 0.07 -15.46 4.61
CA LEU A 123 -0.61 -14.47 3.77
C LEU A 123 -0.02 -13.07 3.92
N TYR A 124 0.28 -12.67 5.16
CA TYR A 124 0.56 -11.27 5.47
C TYR A 124 1.93 -11.04 6.12
N GLY A 125 2.57 -12.09 6.64
CA GLY A 125 3.86 -11.99 7.32
C GLY A 125 3.78 -11.11 8.56
N GLU A 126 4.86 -10.41 8.85
CA GLU A 126 4.93 -9.44 9.93
C GLU A 126 4.37 -8.09 9.47
N LEU A 127 3.35 -7.61 10.18
CA LEU A 127 2.80 -6.28 9.94
C LEU A 127 3.66 -5.23 10.65
N VAL A 128 4.15 -4.27 9.88
CA VAL A 128 4.99 -3.19 10.38
C VAL A 128 4.12 -2.00 10.78
N PRO A 129 4.19 -1.51 12.03
CA PRO A 129 3.50 -0.30 12.44
C PRO A 129 3.97 0.92 11.65
N VAL A 130 3.04 1.82 11.36
CA VAL A 130 3.36 3.11 10.72
C VAL A 130 3.42 4.19 11.81
N PRO A 131 4.51 4.96 11.90
CA PRO A 131 4.59 6.06 12.86
C PRO A 131 3.41 7.03 12.69
N ALA A 132 2.77 7.40 13.81
CA ALA A 132 1.55 8.21 13.79
C ALA A 132 1.75 9.56 13.07
N GLU A 133 2.93 10.15 13.18
CA GLU A 133 3.30 11.42 12.52
C GLU A 133 3.36 11.31 10.98
N ARG A 134 3.43 10.10 10.45
CA ARG A 134 3.41 9.84 9.00
C ARG A 134 2.04 9.45 8.48
N ILE A 135 1.04 9.35 9.36
CA ILE A 135 -0.33 9.02 8.99
C ILE A 135 -1.13 10.32 8.81
N LEU A 136 -1.74 10.45 7.65
CA LEU A 136 -2.70 11.52 7.35
C LEU A 136 -4.09 10.90 7.34
N ALA A 137 -4.88 11.21 8.37
CA ALA A 137 -6.27 10.78 8.45
C ALA A 137 -7.12 11.68 7.53
N ALA A 138 -7.62 11.10 6.45
CA ALA A 138 -8.41 11.80 5.45
C ALA A 138 -9.88 11.41 5.56
N ASP A 139 -10.73 12.40 5.83
CA ASP A 139 -12.18 12.26 5.89
C ASP A 139 -12.81 12.53 4.51
N ASP A 140 -14.12 12.34 4.42
CA ASP A 140 -14.89 12.58 3.19
C ASP A 140 -14.66 13.99 2.64
N GLY A 141 -14.43 14.08 1.35
CA GLY A 141 -14.16 15.36 0.67
C GLY A 141 -12.74 15.90 0.84
N HIS A 142 -11.85 15.20 1.56
CA HIS A 142 -10.44 15.59 1.67
C HIS A 142 -9.74 15.44 0.31
N THR A 143 -8.99 16.46 -0.08
CA THR A 143 -8.20 16.45 -1.32
C THR A 143 -6.73 16.57 -1.03
N LEU A 144 -5.92 15.92 -1.87
CA LEU A 144 -4.47 15.93 -1.79
C LEU A 144 -3.89 16.33 -3.14
N ASP A 145 -2.85 17.13 -3.11
CA ASP A 145 -2.11 17.50 -4.31
C ASP A 145 -0.89 16.59 -4.48
N LEU A 146 -0.64 16.20 -5.71
CA LEU A 146 0.50 15.39 -6.09
C LEU A 146 1.51 16.20 -6.90
#